data_e9953c2cbfe65d32b51da3d6b3f4f341
#
_entry.id   e9953c2cbfe65d32b51da3d6b3f4f341
#
_cell.length_a   1.000
_cell.length_b   1.000
_cell.length_c   1.000
_cell.angle_alpha   90.00
_cell.angle_beta   90.00
_cell.angle_gamma   90.00
#
_symmetry.space_group_name_H-M   'P 1'
#
loop_
_entity.id
_entity.type
_entity.pdbx_description
1 polymer ?
#
loop_
_entity_poly.entity_id
_entity_poly.type
_entity_poly.pdbx_seq_one_letter_code
_entity_poly.pdbx_strand_id
1 'polypeptide(L)'
;MIINHIGIYGICIRDNKLLCIKKVRGPYKNRFDLPGGSQKENEGLTETLVREFQEETGYHINGYGSCRVYDVFVEESNRTVHHIMVFYDVDINLEQQDVISEKLEDELNDSSGIYWIDLEKLDIKNSSPLILKLKQELSNDKGALEKVVYKNWTIL
;
A
#
# COMPACT_ATOMS: atom_id res chain seq x y z
N MET A 1 23.04 5.67 -2.59
CA MET A 1 22.43 5.84 -1.25
C MET A 1 21.23 4.92 -1.14
N ILE A 2 21.15 4.18 -0.05
CA ILE A 2 20.01 3.29 0.24
C ILE A 2 19.16 3.94 1.33
N ILE A 3 17.86 4.00 1.10
CA ILE A 3 16.88 4.52 2.05
C ILE A 3 15.98 3.36 2.48
N ASN A 4 15.94 3.10 3.78
CA ASN A 4 15.01 2.11 4.34
C ASN A 4 13.67 2.78 4.65
N HIS A 5 12.60 2.15 4.23
CA HIS A 5 11.24 2.58 4.51
C HIS A 5 10.41 1.41 5.00
N ILE A 6 9.70 1.60 6.11
CA ILE A 6 8.77 0.61 6.65
C ILE A 6 7.37 1.21 6.60
N GLY A 7 6.46 0.48 5.99
CA GLY A 7 5.05 0.87 5.94
C GLY A 7 4.14 -0.29 6.33
N ILE A 8 2.98 0.05 6.85
CA ILE A 8 1.95 -0.88 7.30
C ILE A 8 0.71 -0.67 6.43
N TYR A 9 0.20 -1.76 5.84
CA TYR A 9 -0.82 -1.70 4.79
C TYR A 9 -1.95 -2.68 5.03
N GLY A 10 -3.16 -2.26 4.68
CA GLY A 10 -4.36 -3.08 4.74
C GLY A 10 -4.76 -3.63 3.37
N ILE A 11 -5.07 -4.91 3.33
CA ILE A 11 -5.53 -5.61 2.14
C ILE A 11 -7.00 -5.93 2.31
N CYS A 12 -7.82 -5.33 1.46
CA CYS A 12 -9.25 -5.58 1.40
C CYS A 12 -9.64 -6.01 -0.01
N ILE A 13 -10.07 -7.25 -0.15
CA ILE A 13 -10.49 -7.82 -1.42
C ILE A 13 -11.95 -8.25 -1.30
N ARG A 14 -12.78 -7.77 -2.24
CA ARG A 14 -14.20 -8.17 -2.36
C ARG A 14 -14.56 -8.37 -3.83
N ASP A 15 -15.24 -9.44 -4.13
CA ASP A 15 -15.66 -9.77 -5.51
C ASP A 15 -14.52 -9.68 -6.53
N ASN A 16 -13.34 -10.23 -6.15
CA ASN A 16 -12.11 -10.20 -6.95
C ASN A 16 -11.55 -8.79 -7.23
N LYS A 17 -11.99 -7.79 -6.46
CA LYS A 17 -11.50 -6.42 -6.53
C LYS A 17 -10.71 -6.07 -5.28
N LEU A 18 -9.58 -5.41 -5.49
CA LEU A 18 -8.73 -4.88 -4.44
C LEU A 18 -9.07 -3.42 -4.19
N LEU A 19 -9.22 -3.06 -2.92
CA LEU A 19 -9.29 -1.65 -2.52
C LEU A 19 -7.92 -1.02 -2.64
N CYS A 20 -7.80 -0.05 -3.54
CA CYS A 20 -6.57 0.66 -3.84
C CYS A 20 -6.71 2.15 -3.58
N ILE A 21 -5.58 2.78 -3.34
CA ILE A 21 -5.41 4.22 -3.47
C ILE A 21 -4.55 4.51 -4.70
N LYS A 22 -4.51 5.76 -5.12
CA LYS A 22 -3.58 6.21 -6.16
C LYS A 22 -2.57 7.16 -5.55
N LYS A 23 -1.29 6.85 -5.64
CA LYS A 23 -0.23 7.67 -5.05
C LYS A 23 -0.05 8.97 -5.84
N VAL A 24 0.14 10.07 -5.13
CA VAL A 24 0.44 11.40 -5.71
C VAL A 24 1.88 11.83 -5.50
N ARG A 25 2.67 11.07 -4.76
CA ARG A 25 4.07 11.35 -4.43
C ARG A 25 4.93 10.10 -4.41
N GLY A 26 6.24 10.35 -4.29
CA GLY A 26 7.24 9.32 -4.08
C GLY A 26 7.48 8.46 -5.32
N PRO A 27 8.20 7.35 -5.16
CA PRO A 27 8.59 6.50 -6.28
C PRO A 27 7.39 5.82 -6.94
N TYR A 28 6.25 5.71 -6.24
CA TYR A 28 5.05 5.06 -6.76
C TYR A 28 3.99 6.04 -7.28
N LYS A 29 4.36 7.29 -7.46
CA LYS A 29 3.46 8.33 -7.99
C LYS A 29 2.75 7.87 -9.26
N ASN A 30 1.46 8.18 -9.35
CA ASN A 30 0.53 7.82 -10.43
C ASN A 30 0.25 6.32 -10.56
N ARG A 31 0.65 5.52 -9.57
CA ARG A 31 0.35 4.09 -9.52
C ARG A 31 -0.71 3.79 -8.48
N PHE A 32 -1.46 2.72 -8.68
CA PHE A 32 -2.28 2.14 -7.64
C PHE A 32 -1.39 1.53 -6.56
N ASP A 33 -1.81 1.69 -5.32
CA ASP A 33 -1.10 1.20 -4.15
C ASP A 33 -2.08 0.72 -3.08
N LEU A 34 -1.57 0.08 -2.04
CA LEU A 34 -2.37 -0.35 -0.90
C LEU A 34 -2.57 0.81 0.07
N PRO A 35 -3.75 0.90 0.70
CA PRO A 35 -3.96 1.84 1.80
C PRO A 35 -3.05 1.51 2.96
N GLY A 36 -2.38 2.52 3.49
CA GLY A 36 -1.45 2.38 4.60
C GLY A 36 -0.36 3.43 4.59
N GLY A 37 0.62 3.27 5.44
CA GLY A 37 1.72 4.22 5.55
C GLY A 37 2.64 3.97 6.73
N SER A 38 3.39 5.00 7.07
CA SER A 38 4.42 4.94 8.09
C SER A 38 3.85 5.14 9.50
N GLN A 39 4.51 4.51 10.46
CA GLN A 39 4.22 4.73 11.87
C GLN A 39 4.50 6.18 12.27
N LYS A 40 3.65 6.70 13.15
CA LYS A 40 3.97 7.87 13.96
C LYS A 40 4.66 7.42 15.24
N GLU A 41 5.30 8.38 15.90
CA GLU A 41 5.93 8.13 17.18
C GLU A 41 4.93 7.53 18.18
N ASN A 42 5.36 6.49 18.87
CA ASN A 42 4.57 5.74 19.85
C ASN A 42 3.36 4.97 19.30
N GLU A 43 3.21 4.84 17.99
CA GLU A 43 2.20 3.95 17.42
C GLU A 43 2.72 2.51 17.31
N GLY A 44 1.89 1.56 17.70
CA GLY A 44 2.07 0.16 17.32
C GLY A 44 1.65 -0.08 15.86
N LEU A 45 1.99 -1.26 15.33
CA LEU A 45 1.68 -1.59 13.93
C LEU A 45 0.18 -1.53 13.63
N THR A 46 -0.64 -2.06 14.51
CA THR A 46 -2.10 -2.09 14.31
C THR A 46 -2.74 -0.71 14.47
N GLU A 47 -2.19 0.13 15.35
CA GLU A 47 -2.64 1.52 15.47
C GLU A 47 -2.35 2.32 14.20
N THR A 48 -1.18 2.13 13.60
CA THR A 48 -0.81 2.73 12.31
C THR A 48 -1.74 2.23 11.20
N LEU A 49 -1.99 0.92 11.16
CA LEU A 49 -2.90 0.32 10.17
C LEU A 49 -4.28 0.98 10.21
N VAL A 50 -4.88 1.06 11.38
CA VAL A 50 -6.23 1.61 11.56
C VAL A 50 -6.26 3.09 11.18
N ARG A 51 -5.30 3.86 11.65
CA ARG A 51 -5.23 5.30 11.36
C ARG A 51 -5.02 5.58 9.87
N GLU A 52 -4.01 5.00 9.27
CA GLU A 52 -3.66 5.24 7.86
C GLU A 52 -4.77 4.77 6.93
N PHE A 53 -5.35 3.61 7.20
CA PHE A 53 -6.42 3.06 6.38
C PHE A 53 -7.65 3.98 6.39
N GLN A 54 -8.03 4.50 7.56
CA GLN A 54 -9.13 5.44 7.69
C GLN A 54 -8.82 6.79 7.01
N GLU A 55 -7.61 7.32 7.21
CA GLU A 55 -7.21 8.60 6.61
C GLU A 55 -7.26 8.55 5.07
N GLU A 56 -6.85 7.43 4.48
CA GLU A 56 -6.76 7.30 3.03
C GLU A 56 -8.04 6.82 2.37
N THR A 57 -8.83 6.00 3.04
CA THR A 57 -10.02 5.38 2.45
C THR A 57 -11.36 5.88 3.03
N GLY A 58 -11.33 6.50 4.21
CA GLY A 58 -12.52 6.84 4.97
C GLY A 58 -13.18 5.66 5.67
N TYR A 59 -12.73 4.43 5.42
CA TYR A 59 -13.31 3.25 6.05
C TYR A 59 -12.68 2.95 7.41
N HIS A 60 -13.54 2.56 8.35
CA HIS A 60 -13.11 2.00 9.64
C HIS A 60 -12.88 0.50 9.50
N ILE A 61 -11.77 0.03 10.03
CA ILE A 61 -11.45 -1.38 10.06
C ILE A 61 -12.25 -2.03 11.21
N ASN A 62 -13.06 -3.04 10.87
CA ASN A 62 -13.82 -3.84 11.83
C ASN A 62 -12.99 -4.99 12.41
N GLY A 63 -12.06 -5.50 11.63
CA GLY A 63 -11.18 -6.60 12.02
C GLY A 63 -9.97 -6.67 11.12
N TYR A 64 -8.90 -7.21 11.65
CA TYR A 64 -7.66 -7.42 10.92
C TYR A 64 -6.97 -8.70 11.38
N GLY A 65 -6.16 -9.26 10.52
CA GLY A 65 -5.40 -10.47 10.82
C GLY A 65 -4.38 -10.80 9.76
N SER A 66 -3.83 -12.01 9.84
CA SER A 66 -2.90 -12.54 8.84
C SER A 66 -1.72 -11.60 8.56
N CYS A 67 -1.08 -11.13 9.63
CA CYS A 67 0.11 -10.27 9.53
C CYS A 67 1.26 -11.02 8.88
N ARG A 68 1.84 -10.42 7.83
CA ARG A 68 3.05 -10.90 7.17
C ARG A 68 3.89 -9.75 6.69
N VAL A 69 5.16 -10.02 6.49
CA VAL A 69 6.15 -9.01 6.10
C VAL A 69 6.86 -9.47 4.85
N TYR A 70 6.95 -8.57 3.89
CA TYR A 70 7.75 -8.72 2.68
C TYR A 70 8.64 -7.51 2.48
N ASP A 71 9.56 -7.59 1.54
CA ASP A 71 10.33 -6.43 1.13
C ASP A 71 10.61 -6.43 -0.37
N VAL A 72 10.94 -5.25 -0.86
CA VAL A 72 11.42 -5.05 -2.23
C VAL A 72 12.50 -3.98 -2.24
N PHE A 73 13.35 -4.02 -3.25
CA PHE A 73 14.28 -2.94 -3.56
C PHE A 73 13.83 -2.24 -4.84
N VAL A 74 13.78 -0.92 -4.79
CA VAL A 74 13.40 -0.10 -5.95
C VAL A 74 14.57 0.83 -6.26
N GLU A 75 15.22 0.59 -7.40
CA GLU A 75 16.35 1.39 -7.87
C GLU A 75 15.86 2.52 -8.76
N GLU A 76 15.91 3.73 -8.24
CA GLU A 76 15.70 4.97 -8.98
C GLU A 76 17.06 5.48 -9.52
N SER A 77 17.05 6.53 -10.31
CA SER A 77 18.27 7.08 -10.93
C SER A 77 19.33 7.53 -9.93
N ASN A 78 18.94 7.98 -8.74
CA ASN A 78 19.83 8.61 -7.75
C ASN A 78 19.83 7.93 -6.37
N ARG A 79 18.97 6.94 -6.17
CA ARG A 79 18.84 6.24 -4.89
C ARG A 79 18.21 4.87 -5.05
N THR A 80 18.38 4.03 -4.04
CA THR A 80 17.66 2.77 -3.91
C THR A 80 16.78 2.84 -2.66
N VAL A 81 15.52 2.52 -2.80
CA VAL A 81 14.60 2.38 -1.68
C VAL A 81 14.47 0.91 -1.32
N HIS A 82 14.81 0.56 -0.09
CA HIS A 82 14.50 -0.73 0.50
C HIS A 82 13.18 -0.59 1.24
N HIS A 83 12.11 -1.06 0.64
CA HIS A 83 10.77 -0.95 1.19
C HIS A 83 10.38 -2.24 1.88
N ILE A 84 10.24 -2.18 3.19
CA ILE A 84 9.72 -3.26 4.04
C ILE A 84 8.23 -2.99 4.25
N MET A 85 7.40 -3.95 3.86
CA MET A 85 5.95 -3.81 3.91
C MET A 85 5.34 -4.83 4.84
N VAL A 86 4.57 -4.34 5.80
CA VAL A 86 3.79 -5.16 6.72
C VAL A 86 2.36 -5.20 6.21
N PHE A 87 1.87 -6.38 5.86
CA PHE A 87 0.52 -6.59 5.36
C PHE A 87 -0.39 -7.17 6.43
N TYR A 88 -1.60 -6.64 6.48
CA TYR A 88 -2.72 -7.21 7.22
C TYR A 88 -3.91 -7.38 6.28
N ASP A 89 -4.60 -8.51 6.36
CA ASP A 89 -5.93 -8.59 5.79
C ASP A 89 -6.89 -7.81 6.68
N VAL A 90 -7.75 -7.00 6.09
CA VAL A 90 -8.69 -6.16 6.83
C VAL A 90 -10.12 -6.43 6.41
N ASP A 91 -11.03 -6.32 7.36
CA ASP A 91 -12.47 -6.31 7.15
C ASP A 91 -13.03 -4.94 7.45
N ILE A 92 -13.93 -4.48 6.58
CA ILE A 92 -14.54 -3.15 6.66
C ILE A 92 -16.06 -3.25 6.46
N ASN A 93 -16.77 -2.27 7.00
CA ASN A 93 -18.19 -2.07 6.68
C ASN A 93 -18.31 -1.05 5.54
N LEU A 94 -18.71 -1.50 4.36
CA LEU A 94 -18.88 -0.65 3.17
C LEU A 94 -19.94 0.44 3.33
N GLU A 95 -20.88 0.29 4.27
CA GLU A 95 -21.93 1.28 4.54
C GLU A 95 -21.45 2.43 5.45
N GLN A 96 -20.29 2.27 6.10
CA GLN A 96 -19.71 3.24 7.03
C GLN A 96 -18.41 3.81 6.48
N GLN A 97 -18.53 4.80 5.64
CA GLN A 97 -17.39 5.53 5.09
C GLN A 97 -17.45 6.99 5.53
N ASP A 98 -16.42 7.43 6.21
CA ASP A 98 -16.24 8.84 6.52
C ASP A 98 -15.80 9.60 5.27
N VAL A 99 -16.10 10.89 5.23
CA VAL A 99 -15.56 11.78 4.20
C VAL A 99 -14.05 11.81 4.36
N ILE A 100 -13.34 11.50 3.29
CA ILE A 100 -11.89 11.69 3.25
C ILE A 100 -11.66 13.19 3.32
N SER A 101 -11.14 13.68 4.46
CA SER A 101 -10.85 15.09 4.61
C SER A 101 -9.81 15.52 3.59
N GLU A 102 -10.11 16.57 2.81
CA GLU A 102 -9.07 17.29 2.10
C GLU A 102 -8.12 17.83 3.16
N LYS A 103 -6.96 17.22 3.29
CA LYS A 103 -5.94 17.71 4.20
C LYS A 103 -5.47 19.07 3.72
N LEU A 104 -5.36 20.01 4.66
CA LEU A 104 -4.71 21.29 4.42
C LEU A 104 -3.33 21.05 3.78
N GLU A 105 -2.87 21.98 2.97
CA GLU A 105 -1.63 21.86 2.16
C GLU A 105 -0.40 21.38 2.94
N ASP A 106 -0.38 21.57 4.25
CA ASP A 106 0.72 21.15 5.15
C ASP A 106 0.60 19.71 5.65
N GLU A 107 -0.52 19.05 5.46
CA GLU A 107 -0.71 17.66 5.81
C GLU A 107 -0.60 16.78 4.57
N LEU A 108 0.42 15.93 4.58
CA LEU A 108 0.79 15.09 3.46
C LEU A 108 -0.23 13.96 3.24
N ASN A 109 -1.26 14.22 2.43
CA ASN A 109 -2.05 13.12 1.88
C ASN A 109 -1.38 12.62 0.60
N ASP A 110 -0.85 11.39 0.64
CA ASP A 110 -0.13 10.76 -0.46
C ASP A 110 -1.07 10.09 -1.47
N SER A 111 -2.38 10.18 -1.28
CA SER A 111 -3.36 9.54 -2.16
C SER A 111 -4.35 10.52 -2.77
N SER A 112 -4.86 10.20 -3.97
CA SER A 112 -5.84 10.99 -4.73
C SER A 112 -7.23 10.34 -4.78
N GLY A 113 -7.59 9.53 -3.81
CA GLY A 113 -8.88 8.86 -3.72
C GLY A 113 -8.77 7.34 -3.71
N ILE A 114 -9.92 6.69 -3.64
CA ILE A 114 -10.03 5.23 -3.54
C ILE A 114 -10.59 4.63 -4.82
N TYR A 115 -10.16 3.40 -5.08
CA TYR A 115 -10.54 2.66 -6.27
C TYR A 115 -10.70 1.18 -5.92
N TRP A 116 -11.77 0.57 -6.41
CA TRP A 116 -11.93 -0.87 -6.39
C TRP A 116 -11.54 -1.42 -7.75
N ILE A 117 -10.41 -2.08 -7.84
CA ILE A 117 -9.82 -2.52 -9.11
C ILE A 117 -9.80 -4.04 -9.17
N ASP A 118 -10.26 -4.59 -10.28
CA ASP A 118 -10.13 -6.03 -10.55
C ASP A 118 -8.66 -6.45 -10.46
N LEU A 119 -8.38 -7.49 -9.70
CA LEU A 119 -7.00 -7.99 -9.51
C LEU A 119 -6.30 -8.29 -10.83
N GLU A 120 -7.04 -8.74 -11.83
CA GLU A 120 -6.50 -9.06 -13.16
C GLU A 120 -6.02 -7.82 -13.93
N LYS A 121 -6.56 -6.64 -13.59
CA LYS A 121 -6.18 -5.37 -14.24
C LYS A 121 -4.98 -4.69 -13.60
N LEU A 122 -4.51 -5.21 -12.48
CA LEU A 122 -3.36 -4.67 -11.76
C LEU A 122 -2.07 -5.37 -12.22
N ASP A 123 -1.14 -4.61 -12.75
CA ASP A 123 0.15 -5.10 -13.25
C ASP A 123 1.26 -4.07 -13.09
N ILE A 124 2.47 -4.39 -13.59
CA ILE A 124 3.65 -3.51 -13.50
C ILE A 124 3.44 -2.14 -14.16
N LYS A 125 2.48 -2.00 -15.07
CA LYS A 125 2.23 -0.75 -15.80
C LYS A 125 1.43 0.25 -15.00
N ASN A 126 0.69 -0.20 -13.97
CA ASN A 126 -0.21 0.66 -13.22
C ASN A 126 -0.11 0.52 -11.69
N SER A 127 0.64 -0.46 -11.19
CA SER A 127 0.65 -0.82 -9.77
C SER A 127 2.00 -0.60 -9.11
N SER A 128 1.96 -0.36 -7.80
CA SER A 128 3.15 -0.32 -6.96
C SER A 128 3.75 -1.72 -6.79
N PRO A 129 5.03 -1.81 -6.39
CA PRO A 129 5.64 -3.09 -6.01
C PRO A 129 4.90 -3.82 -4.88
N LEU A 130 4.17 -3.10 -4.03
CA LEU A 130 3.37 -3.71 -2.95
C LEU A 130 2.25 -4.57 -3.53
N ILE A 131 1.50 -4.01 -4.48
CA ILE A 131 0.43 -4.75 -5.16
C ILE A 131 1.00 -5.93 -5.95
N LEU A 132 2.14 -5.75 -6.60
CA LEU A 132 2.80 -6.85 -7.32
C LEU A 132 3.22 -7.97 -6.37
N LYS A 133 3.71 -7.63 -5.19
CA LYS A 133 4.05 -8.60 -4.14
C LYS A 133 2.80 -9.34 -3.64
N LEU A 134 1.71 -8.62 -3.41
CA LEU A 134 0.42 -9.22 -3.04
C LEU A 134 -0.06 -10.20 -4.12
N LYS A 135 0.03 -9.83 -5.38
CA LYS A 135 -0.36 -10.73 -6.48
C LYS A 135 0.48 -12.01 -6.53
N GLN A 136 1.78 -11.91 -6.27
CA GLN A 136 2.65 -13.09 -6.13
C GLN A 136 2.19 -13.98 -4.97
N GLU A 137 1.87 -13.38 -3.81
CA GLU A 137 1.34 -14.13 -2.66
C GLU A 137 0.02 -14.85 -3.02
N LEU A 138 -0.92 -14.16 -3.64
CA LEU A 138 -2.23 -14.72 -3.99
C LEU A 138 -2.15 -15.84 -5.02
N SER A 139 -1.15 -15.83 -5.88
CA SER A 139 -0.90 -16.90 -6.86
C SER A 139 -0.08 -18.06 -6.30
N ASN A 140 0.24 -18.05 -5.00
CA ASN A 140 1.13 -18.99 -4.33
C ASN A 140 2.53 -19.09 -4.99
N ASP A 141 2.99 -17.99 -5.56
CA ASP A 141 4.32 -17.89 -6.14
C ASP A 141 5.36 -17.82 -5.03
N LYS A 142 6.23 -18.84 -4.96
CA LYS A 142 7.33 -18.88 -4.00
C LYS A 142 8.31 -17.72 -4.15
N GLY A 143 8.36 -17.10 -5.33
CA GLY A 143 9.12 -15.88 -5.59
C GLY A 143 8.71 -14.68 -4.70
N ALA A 144 7.52 -14.70 -4.09
CA ALA A 144 7.12 -13.70 -3.12
C ALA A 144 8.04 -13.62 -1.89
N LEU A 145 8.70 -14.74 -1.54
CA LEU A 145 9.64 -14.84 -0.42
C LEU A 145 11.08 -14.48 -0.80
N GLU A 146 11.36 -14.31 -2.07
CA GLU A 146 12.70 -14.03 -2.56
C GLU A 146 12.94 -12.52 -2.66
N LYS A 147 14.23 -12.17 -2.66
CA LYS A 147 14.64 -10.79 -2.91
C LYS A 147 14.22 -10.34 -4.30
N VAL A 148 13.47 -9.27 -4.39
CA VAL A 148 13.04 -8.65 -5.66
C VAL A 148 13.66 -7.26 -5.77
N VAL A 149 14.27 -6.97 -6.92
CA VAL A 149 14.87 -5.67 -7.24
C VAL A 149 14.23 -5.14 -8.51
N TYR A 150 13.52 -4.04 -8.41
CA TYR A 150 13.00 -3.30 -9.56
C TYR A 150 14.03 -2.28 -10.01
N LYS A 151 14.72 -2.58 -11.11
CA LYS A 151 15.76 -1.72 -11.68
C LYS A 151 15.19 -0.69 -12.64
N ASN A 152 15.87 0.44 -12.74
CA ASN A 152 15.49 1.53 -13.64
C ASN A 152 14.03 1.98 -13.43
N TRP A 153 13.63 2.03 -12.17
CA TRP A 153 12.28 2.41 -11.80
C TRP A 153 12.00 3.87 -12.19
N THR A 154 10.92 4.06 -12.91
CA THR A 154 10.47 5.39 -13.32
C THR A 154 9.10 5.71 -12.74
N ILE A 155 8.91 6.97 -12.42
CA ILE A 155 7.61 7.52 -12.05
C ILE A 155 6.73 7.57 -13.29
N LEU A 156 5.45 7.22 -13.16
CA LEU A 156 4.47 7.30 -14.26
C LEU A 156 3.95 8.71 -14.47
#